data_e38e3f2cd29a92f3b950d18ba30202c9
#
_entry.id   e38e3f2cd29a92f3b950d18ba30202c9
#
_cell.length_a   1.000
_cell.length_b   1.000
_cell.length_c   1.000
_cell.angle_alpha   90.00
_cell.angle_beta   90.00
_cell.angle_gamma   90.00
#
_symmetry.space_group_name_H-M   'P 1'
#
loop_
_entity.id
_entity.type
_entity.pdbx_description
1 polymer ?
#
loop_
_entity_poly.entity_id
_entity_poly.type
_entity_poly.pdbx_seq_one_letter_code
_entity_poly.pdbx_strand_id
1 'polypeptide(L)'
;MTEGCVFCDHDQLRQADLYLENELCIYSSTRDPRDPPDVIPGCGVIVPKAHRASPFDLTAGEWAATRELLLAVRAELHKRLAPDGYTLGWNDQAGLHPHLHVIPRFHDEPMADHGVRSGIKDPANRRPDPRRPGTGRHLAES
;
A
#
# COMPACT_ATOMS: atom_id res chain seq x y z
N MET A 1 -19.99 6.56 0.86
CA MET A 1 -18.87 7.23 1.52
C MET A 1 -18.97 7.06 3.02
N THR A 2 -17.89 6.79 3.69
CA THR A 2 -17.89 6.57 5.13
C THR A 2 -17.38 7.84 5.82
N GLU A 3 -18.20 8.39 6.70
CA GLU A 3 -17.85 9.57 7.45
C GLU A 3 -16.59 9.35 8.29
N GLY A 4 -15.67 10.31 8.28
CA GLY A 4 -14.41 10.23 9.00
C GLY A 4 -13.32 9.40 8.33
N CYS A 5 -13.60 8.77 7.19
CA CYS A 5 -12.60 8.01 6.46
C CYS A 5 -11.72 8.96 5.63
N VAL A 6 -10.43 9.05 5.96
CA VAL A 6 -9.50 9.94 5.24
C VAL A 6 -9.35 9.57 3.78
N PHE A 7 -9.51 8.29 3.43
CA PHE A 7 -9.35 7.83 2.05
C PHE A 7 -10.65 7.95 1.23
N CYS A 8 -11.75 8.33 1.85
CA CYS A 8 -12.97 8.72 1.13
C CYS A 8 -13.00 10.21 0.82
N ASP A 9 -12.11 11.00 1.41
CA ASP A 9 -11.99 12.43 1.14
C ASP A 9 -11.08 12.65 -0.06
N HIS A 10 -11.64 12.51 -1.25
CA HIS A 10 -10.87 12.58 -2.50
C HIS A 10 -10.24 13.95 -2.72
N ASP A 11 -10.91 15.01 -2.30
CA ASP A 11 -10.37 16.36 -2.46
C ASP A 11 -9.12 16.55 -1.61
N GLN A 12 -9.11 16.00 -0.41
CA GLN A 12 -7.92 16.01 0.44
C GLN A 12 -6.77 15.23 -0.18
N LEU A 13 -7.06 14.09 -0.75
CA LEU A 13 -6.05 13.26 -1.42
C LEU A 13 -5.42 13.98 -2.62
N ARG A 14 -6.20 14.81 -3.32
CA ARG A 14 -5.73 15.57 -4.48
C ARG A 14 -4.89 16.79 -4.12
N GLN A 15 -4.80 17.15 -2.85
CA GLN A 15 -3.99 18.28 -2.36
C GLN A 15 -2.54 17.88 -2.07
N ALA A 16 -2.16 16.67 -2.39
CA ALA A 16 -0.79 16.18 -2.19
C ALA A 16 0.19 16.83 -3.19
N ASP A 17 1.47 16.84 -2.82
CA ASP A 17 2.53 17.28 -3.72
C ASP A 17 2.57 16.44 -5.00
N LEU A 18 2.25 15.17 -4.87
CA LEU A 18 2.10 14.28 -6.01
C LEU A 18 0.80 13.51 -5.85
N TYR A 19 -0.08 13.64 -6.84
CA TYR A 19 -1.21 12.74 -6.96
C TYR A 19 -1.42 12.37 -8.42
N LEU A 20 -1.94 11.18 -8.62
CA LEU A 20 -2.35 10.67 -9.92
C LEU A 20 -3.66 9.94 -9.70
N GLU A 21 -4.51 9.92 -10.72
CA GLU A 21 -5.74 9.16 -10.60
C GLU A 21 -6.17 8.62 -11.96
N ASN A 22 -6.91 7.54 -11.90
CA ASN A 22 -7.66 7.04 -13.04
C ASN A 22 -9.14 6.98 -12.65
N GLU A 23 -9.95 6.27 -13.43
CA GLU A 23 -11.39 6.23 -13.18
C GLU A 23 -11.74 5.68 -11.78
N LEU A 24 -11.04 4.63 -11.32
CA LEU A 24 -11.42 3.89 -10.12
C LEU A 24 -10.50 4.11 -8.92
N CYS A 25 -9.31 4.66 -9.11
CA CYS A 25 -8.31 4.75 -8.04
C CYS A 25 -7.63 6.11 -8.01
N ILE A 26 -7.09 6.44 -6.83
CA ILE A 26 -6.26 7.64 -6.61
C ILE A 26 -4.96 7.21 -5.96
N TYR A 27 -3.83 7.72 -6.47
CA TYR A 27 -2.56 7.74 -5.75
C TYR A 27 -2.37 9.11 -5.13
N SER A 28 -1.93 9.13 -3.88
CA SER A 28 -1.67 10.39 -3.18
C SER A 28 -0.48 10.23 -2.24
N SER A 29 0.37 11.24 -2.20
CA SER A 29 1.42 11.34 -1.17
C SER A 29 0.90 11.99 0.11
N THR A 30 -0.36 12.44 0.12
CA THR A 30 -1.01 12.93 1.33
C THR A 30 -1.33 11.75 2.26
N ARG A 31 -1.11 11.96 3.52
CA ARG A 31 -1.31 10.98 4.57
C ARG A 31 -2.19 11.57 5.67
N ASP A 32 -2.59 10.71 6.57
CA ASP A 32 -3.38 11.14 7.74
C ASP A 32 -2.56 12.17 8.52
N PRO A 33 -3.06 13.40 8.70
CA PRO A 33 -2.32 14.44 9.41
C PRO A 33 -2.10 14.14 10.90
N ARG A 34 -2.76 13.12 11.43
CA ARG A 34 -2.57 12.68 12.81
C ARG A 34 -1.31 11.85 13.00
N ASP A 35 -0.74 11.32 11.90
CA ASP A 35 0.46 10.50 11.96
C ASP A 35 1.72 11.35 11.80
N PRO A 36 2.86 10.89 12.33
CA PRO A 36 4.13 11.53 12.05
C PRO A 36 4.45 11.56 10.56
N PRO A 37 5.21 12.54 10.08
CA PRO A 37 5.61 12.59 8.66
C PRO A 37 6.43 11.37 8.24
N ASP A 38 6.21 10.92 6.99
CA ASP A 38 7.06 9.90 6.39
C ASP A 38 8.47 10.44 6.21
N VAL A 39 9.46 9.58 6.47
CA VAL A 39 10.87 9.98 6.41
C VAL A 39 11.57 9.46 5.15
N ILE A 40 10.92 8.58 4.40
CA ILE A 40 11.44 8.14 3.10
C ILE A 40 10.77 8.98 2.02
N PRO A 41 11.54 9.67 1.18
CA PRO A 41 10.96 10.50 0.13
C PRO A 41 10.10 9.70 -0.84
N GLY A 42 8.99 10.28 -1.26
CA GLY A 42 8.15 9.70 -2.30
C GLY A 42 7.12 8.68 -1.84
N CYS A 43 7.01 8.43 -0.54
CA CYS A 43 5.99 7.53 -0.01
C CYS A 43 4.59 8.04 -0.32
N GLY A 44 3.71 7.13 -0.66
CA GLY A 44 2.31 7.43 -0.91
C GLY A 44 1.47 6.17 -0.90
N VAL A 45 0.19 6.33 -1.18
CA VAL A 45 -0.77 5.23 -1.18
C VAL A 45 -1.64 5.28 -2.43
N ILE A 46 -2.03 4.09 -2.90
CA ILE A 46 -3.07 3.96 -3.93
C ILE A 46 -4.32 3.44 -3.24
N VAL A 47 -5.41 4.13 -3.44
CA VAL A 47 -6.70 3.77 -2.85
C VAL A 47 -7.77 3.63 -3.91
N PRO A 48 -8.72 2.68 -3.78
CA PRO A 48 -9.91 2.69 -4.61
C PRO A 48 -10.77 3.89 -4.20
N LYS A 49 -11.44 4.50 -5.18
CA LYS A 49 -12.37 5.61 -4.91
C LYS A 49 -13.58 5.13 -4.13
N ALA A 50 -14.03 3.91 -4.40
CA ALA A 50 -15.11 3.30 -3.64
C ALA A 50 -14.60 2.84 -2.28
N HIS A 51 -15.39 3.07 -1.24
CA HIS A 51 -15.05 2.56 0.08
C HIS A 51 -15.24 1.04 0.12
N ARG A 52 -14.18 0.32 0.51
CA ARG A 52 -14.20 -1.12 0.73
C ARG A 52 -13.71 -1.38 2.16
N ALA A 53 -14.05 -2.52 2.70
CA ALA A 53 -13.58 -2.90 4.04
C ALA A 53 -12.20 -3.57 4.01
N SER A 54 -11.82 -4.14 2.87
CA SER A 54 -10.60 -4.95 2.73
C SER A 54 -10.15 -4.93 1.27
N PRO A 55 -8.81 -5.05 1.02
CA PRO A 55 -8.35 -5.23 -0.36
C PRO A 55 -8.91 -6.49 -1.02
N PHE A 56 -9.32 -7.48 -0.23
CA PHE A 56 -9.95 -8.68 -0.79
C PHE A 56 -11.32 -8.40 -1.41
N ASP A 57 -11.93 -7.26 -1.07
CA ASP A 57 -13.24 -6.86 -1.61
C ASP A 57 -13.13 -6.05 -2.91
N LEU A 58 -11.93 -5.75 -3.36
CA LEU A 58 -11.74 -5.01 -4.60
C LEU A 58 -12.28 -5.81 -5.78
N THR A 59 -12.95 -5.10 -6.69
CA THR A 59 -13.42 -5.72 -7.94
C THR A 59 -12.23 -5.98 -8.87
N ALA A 60 -12.45 -6.83 -9.87
CA ALA A 60 -11.43 -7.05 -10.91
C ALA A 60 -11.03 -5.74 -11.60
N GLY A 61 -11.98 -4.85 -11.83
CA GLY A 61 -11.70 -3.54 -12.40
C GLY A 61 -10.85 -2.66 -11.49
N GLU A 62 -11.09 -2.71 -10.19
CA GLU A 62 -10.30 -1.98 -9.21
C GLU A 62 -8.88 -2.52 -9.11
N TRP A 63 -8.69 -3.84 -9.18
CA TRP A 63 -7.37 -4.44 -9.26
C TRP A 63 -6.60 -3.99 -10.51
N ALA A 64 -7.27 -4.01 -11.66
CA ALA A 64 -6.67 -3.56 -12.92
C ALA A 64 -6.30 -2.07 -12.86
N ALA A 65 -7.20 -1.25 -12.30
CA ALA A 65 -6.96 0.18 -12.14
C ALA A 65 -5.81 0.46 -11.18
N THR A 66 -5.68 -0.32 -10.12
CA THR A 66 -4.57 -0.22 -9.17
C THR A 66 -3.24 -0.50 -9.86
N ARG A 67 -3.18 -1.55 -10.66
CA ARG A 67 -1.96 -1.89 -11.41
C ARG A 67 -1.58 -0.80 -12.41
N GLU A 68 -2.55 -0.33 -13.17
CA GLU A 68 -2.33 0.74 -14.13
C GLU A 68 -1.76 1.99 -13.45
N LEU A 69 -2.37 2.38 -12.36
CA LEU A 69 -1.95 3.55 -11.59
C LEU A 69 -0.56 3.35 -10.98
N LEU A 70 -0.29 2.15 -10.46
CA LEU A 70 1.01 1.82 -9.89
C LEU A 70 2.15 1.98 -10.92
N LEU A 71 1.92 1.56 -12.16
CA LEU A 71 2.91 1.73 -13.22
C LEU A 71 3.16 3.20 -13.54
N ALA A 72 2.11 4.02 -13.56
CA ALA A 72 2.23 5.45 -13.78
C ALA A 72 2.96 6.14 -12.61
N VAL A 73 2.67 5.74 -11.39
CA VAL A 73 3.34 6.25 -10.19
C VAL A 73 4.82 5.90 -10.22
N ARG A 74 5.16 4.66 -10.56
CA ARG A 74 6.54 4.24 -10.67
C ARG A 74 7.32 5.11 -11.66
N ALA A 75 6.73 5.37 -12.81
CA ALA A 75 7.36 6.22 -13.83
C ALA A 75 7.61 7.63 -13.30
N GLU A 76 6.66 8.19 -12.57
CA GLU A 76 6.79 9.53 -12.01
C GLU A 76 7.84 9.58 -10.89
N LEU A 77 7.84 8.59 -10.00
CA LEU A 77 8.81 8.52 -8.91
C LEU A 77 10.22 8.26 -9.42
N HIS A 78 10.38 7.44 -10.45
CA HIS A 78 11.68 7.21 -11.07
C HIS A 78 12.25 8.50 -11.66
N LYS A 79 11.41 9.28 -12.31
CA LYS A 79 11.80 10.55 -12.92
C LYS A 79 12.23 11.57 -11.86
N ARG A 80 11.59 11.59 -10.70
CA ARG A 80 11.85 12.57 -9.64
C ARG A 80 12.97 12.17 -8.71
N LEU A 81 13.08 10.88 -8.37
CA LEU A 81 13.92 10.40 -7.28
C LEU A 81 14.86 9.28 -7.69
N ALA A 82 14.60 8.60 -8.80
CA ALA A 82 15.38 7.45 -9.26
C ALA A 82 15.66 6.45 -8.13
N PRO A 83 14.64 5.91 -7.43
CA PRO A 83 14.87 4.95 -6.36
C PRO A 83 15.46 3.65 -6.91
N ASP A 84 16.12 2.89 -6.03
CA ASP A 84 16.72 1.62 -6.39
C ASP A 84 15.70 0.48 -6.43
N GLY A 85 14.58 0.66 -5.77
CA GLY A 85 13.49 -0.30 -5.76
C GLY A 85 12.29 0.22 -4.99
N TYR A 86 11.36 -0.67 -4.68
CA TYR A 86 10.14 -0.31 -3.97
C TYR A 86 9.73 -1.40 -3.00
N THR A 87 9.13 -1.00 -1.89
CA THR A 87 8.32 -1.89 -1.07
C THR A 87 6.86 -1.57 -1.34
N LEU A 88 6.08 -2.59 -1.65
CA LEU A 88 4.65 -2.45 -1.93
C LEU A 88 3.88 -3.35 -0.97
N GLY A 89 2.80 -2.85 -0.41
CA GLY A 89 2.03 -3.70 0.48
C GLY A 89 0.74 -3.09 0.98
N TRP A 90 -0.19 -3.99 1.29
CA TRP A 90 -1.46 -3.70 1.93
C TRP A 90 -1.38 -4.11 3.39
N ASN A 91 -1.95 -3.29 4.27
CA ASN A 91 -2.20 -3.69 5.65
C ASN A 91 -3.71 -3.91 5.79
N ASP A 92 -4.14 -5.16 5.77
CA ASP A 92 -5.55 -5.51 5.90
C ASP A 92 -5.86 -5.77 7.37
N GLN A 93 -5.92 -4.70 8.15
CA GLN A 93 -6.15 -4.77 9.59
C GLN A 93 -7.23 -3.77 9.98
N ALA A 94 -8.09 -4.15 10.92
CA ALA A 94 -9.06 -3.28 11.56
C ALA A 94 -10.10 -2.63 10.62
N GLY A 95 -10.35 -3.21 9.46
CA GLY A 95 -11.40 -2.74 8.54
C GLY A 95 -11.19 -1.35 7.96
N LEU A 96 -9.97 -0.90 7.90
CA LEU A 96 -9.65 0.38 7.29
C LEU A 96 -9.85 0.33 5.78
N HIS A 97 -10.25 1.46 5.21
CA HIS A 97 -10.31 1.62 3.75
C HIS A 97 -8.98 1.14 3.14
N PRO A 98 -9.01 0.19 2.19
CA PRO A 98 -7.78 -0.38 1.68
C PRO A 98 -6.89 0.65 1.01
N HIS A 99 -5.61 0.59 1.31
CA HIS A 99 -4.62 1.48 0.72
C HIS A 99 -3.34 0.70 0.50
N LEU A 100 -2.88 0.72 -0.75
CA LEU A 100 -1.63 0.10 -1.13
C LEU A 100 -0.49 1.08 -0.87
N HIS A 101 0.39 0.74 0.07
CA HIS A 101 1.58 1.53 0.30
C HIS A 101 2.56 1.39 -0.86
N VAL A 102 3.03 2.51 -1.37
CA VAL A 102 4.07 2.58 -2.40
C VAL A 102 5.26 3.30 -1.77
N ILE A 103 6.32 2.56 -1.49
CA ILE A 103 7.46 3.06 -0.73
C ILE A 103 8.71 2.94 -1.58
N PRO A 104 9.25 4.06 -2.11
CA PRO A 104 10.53 4.02 -2.79
C PRO A 104 11.64 3.61 -1.83
N ARG A 105 12.56 2.77 -2.30
CA ARG A 105 13.66 2.28 -1.47
C ARG A 105 14.98 2.65 -2.12
N PHE A 106 15.95 2.98 -1.27
CA PHE A 106 17.26 3.46 -1.68
C PHE A 106 18.35 2.61 -1.02
N HIS A 107 19.39 2.24 -1.77
CA HIS A 107 20.48 1.43 -1.22
C HIS A 107 21.24 2.12 -0.09
N ASP A 108 21.24 3.44 -0.08
CA ASP A 108 21.95 4.22 0.95
C ASP A 108 21.10 4.58 2.17
N GLU A 109 19.85 4.12 2.24
CA GLU A 109 19.05 4.37 3.44
C GLU A 109 19.54 3.50 4.60
N PRO A 110 19.48 4.01 5.86
CA PRO A 110 20.00 3.25 7.00
C PRO A 110 19.35 1.89 7.22
N MET A 111 18.08 1.76 6.85
CA MET A 111 17.33 0.52 7.03
C MET A 111 17.01 -0.15 5.68
N ALA A 112 17.95 -0.09 4.74
CA ALA A 112 17.73 -0.60 3.39
C ALA A 112 17.37 -2.09 3.34
N ASP A 113 17.82 -2.87 4.32
CA ASP A 113 17.51 -4.30 4.43
C ASP A 113 16.17 -4.59 5.12
N HIS A 114 15.50 -3.56 5.65
CA HIS A 114 14.21 -3.72 6.30
C HIS A 114 13.08 -3.57 5.28
N GLY A 115 12.17 -4.50 5.31
CA GLY A 115 11.00 -4.50 4.43
C GLY A 115 9.89 -5.34 5.05
N VAL A 116 9.09 -5.96 4.21
CA VAL A 116 7.94 -6.76 4.65
C VAL A 116 8.35 -7.85 5.66
N ARG A 117 9.54 -8.42 5.49
CA ARG A 117 10.00 -9.52 6.35
C ARG A 117 10.35 -9.11 7.77
N SER A 118 10.59 -7.84 8.03
CA SER A 118 11.03 -7.37 9.34
C SER A 118 10.08 -7.78 10.46
N GLY A 119 8.79 -7.58 10.25
CA GLY A 119 7.77 -7.96 11.24
C GLY A 119 7.59 -9.45 11.41
N ILE A 120 7.72 -10.22 10.33
CA ILE A 120 7.50 -11.67 10.39
C ILE A 120 8.72 -12.43 10.93
N LYS A 121 9.87 -11.80 10.97
CA LYS A 121 11.10 -12.40 11.49
C LYS A 121 11.44 -11.97 12.91
N ASP A 122 10.80 -10.95 13.42
CA ASP A 122 11.06 -10.44 14.76
C ASP A 122 10.51 -11.44 15.81
N PRO A 123 11.36 -12.00 16.67
CA PRO A 123 10.90 -12.94 17.71
C PRO A 123 9.85 -12.37 18.65
N ALA A 124 9.82 -11.05 18.84
CA ALA A 124 8.83 -10.38 19.69
C ALA A 124 7.40 -10.53 19.14
N ASN A 125 7.27 -10.81 17.83
CA ASN A 125 5.98 -10.98 17.18
C ASN A 125 5.55 -12.46 17.09
N ARG A 126 6.20 -13.35 17.84
CA ARG A 126 5.94 -14.77 17.77
C ARG A 126 4.52 -15.12 18.21
N ARG A 127 3.85 -15.96 17.42
CA ARG A 127 2.55 -16.54 17.74
C ARG A 127 2.61 -18.05 17.67
N PRO A 128 1.89 -18.78 18.53
CA PRO A 128 1.78 -20.22 18.37
C PRO A 128 0.99 -20.56 17.11
N ASP A 129 1.42 -21.60 16.43
CA ASP A 129 0.69 -22.12 15.28
C ASP A 129 -0.07 -23.39 15.71
N PRO A 130 -1.40 -23.31 15.84
CA PRO A 130 -2.19 -24.45 16.32
C PRO A 130 -2.32 -25.58 15.29
N ARG A 131 -1.86 -25.39 14.09
CA ARG A 131 -2.04 -26.35 12.99
C ARG A 131 -0.78 -27.13 12.68
N ARG A 132 0.19 -27.07 13.52
CA ARG A 132 1.50 -27.70 13.25
C ARG A 132 1.51 -29.19 13.40
N PRO A 133 2.25 -29.89 12.56
CA PRO A 133 2.76 -29.40 11.28
C PRO A 133 1.67 -29.46 10.24
N GLY A 134 1.55 -28.40 9.47
CA GLY A 134 0.63 -28.39 8.36
C GLY A 134 1.14 -29.23 7.20
N THR A 135 0.21 -29.81 6.44
CA THR A 135 0.54 -30.44 5.17
C THR A 135 0.24 -29.44 4.05
N GLY A 136 1.17 -29.37 3.09
CA GLY A 136 0.97 -28.51 1.93
C GLY A 136 -0.20 -28.99 1.08
N ARG A 137 -0.90 -28.04 0.47
CA ARG A 137 -1.99 -28.33 -0.47
C ARG A 137 -1.72 -27.59 -1.76
N HIS A 138 -2.00 -28.26 -2.88
CA HIS A 138 -2.11 -27.55 -4.14
C HIS A 138 -3.48 -26.91 -4.26
N LEU A 139 -3.51 -25.71 -4.83
CA LEU A 139 -4.78 -25.16 -5.29
C LEU A 139 -5.22 -25.96 -6.51
N ALA A 140 -6.49 -26.34 -6.55
CA ALA A 140 -7.04 -27.00 -7.71
C ALA A 140 -7.02 -25.99 -8.87
N GLU A 141 -6.52 -26.42 -10.03
CA GLU A 141 -6.63 -25.62 -11.23
C GLU A 141 -8.09 -25.65 -11.72
N SER A 142 -8.61 -24.48 -11.98
CA SER A 142 -10.00 -24.35 -12.44
C SER A 142 -10.04 -23.83 -13.85
#